data_eac1ee407849ffa789ca530d36a6105a
#
_entry.id   eac1ee407849ffa789ca530d36a6105a
#
_cell.length_a   1.000
_cell.length_b   1.000
_cell.length_c   1.000
_cell.angle_alpha   90.00
_cell.angle_beta   90.00
_cell.angle_gamma   90.00
#
_symmetry.space_group_name_H-M   'P 1'
#
loop_
_entity.id
_entity.type
_entity.pdbx_description
1 polymer ?
#
loop_
_entity_poly.entity_id
_entity_poly.type
_entity_poly.pdbx_seq_one_letter_code
_entity_poly.pdbx_strand_id
1 'polypeptide(L)'
;MKKDFLDKQVFITFLFGMFITLFSSYINAESRSANKEVEFAVFSMNSDIPALSKSKARMIYKGKTKKINGSLKIILVDLPVNSIHREEFYSMLLGKSISQMNGYWASLSFSGKGKAPEELNSDDIKSIIEWLNNNPNGIAYAPIESVPENANILITILQGE
;
A
#
# COMPACT_ATOMS: atom_id res chain seq x y z
N MET A 1 41.87 40.48 41.16
CA MET A 1 41.57 40.78 39.76
C MET A 1 41.87 39.64 38.79
N LYS A 2 42.87 38.77 38.97
CA LYS A 2 43.15 37.62 38.10
C LYS A 2 42.29 36.37 38.35
N LYS A 3 41.82 36.22 39.60
CA LYS A 3 41.04 35.04 40.00
C LYS A 3 39.60 35.08 39.46
N ASP A 4 38.97 36.27 39.48
CA ASP A 4 37.61 36.45 39.01
C ASP A 4 37.46 36.29 37.48
N PHE A 5 38.56 36.48 36.74
CA PHE A 5 38.56 36.32 35.30
C PHE A 5 38.63 34.82 34.89
N LEU A 6 39.38 34.01 35.62
CA LEU A 6 39.45 32.58 35.39
C LEU A 6 38.12 31.85 35.71
N ASP A 7 37.45 32.24 36.80
CA ASP A 7 36.17 31.67 37.19
C ASP A 7 35.05 31.93 36.17
N LYS A 8 35.05 33.15 35.60
CA LYS A 8 34.10 33.47 34.51
C LYS A 8 34.37 32.72 33.21
N GLN A 9 35.61 32.50 32.87
CA GLN A 9 35.98 31.71 31.64
C GLN A 9 35.60 30.24 31.80
N VAL A 10 35.81 29.65 32.98
CA VAL A 10 35.42 28.25 33.27
C VAL A 10 33.91 28.10 33.27
N PHE A 11 33.16 29.07 33.77
CA PHE A 11 31.71 29.05 33.80
C PHE A 11 31.08 29.16 32.41
N ILE A 12 31.65 30.00 31.54
CA ILE A 12 31.20 30.15 30.13
C ILE A 12 31.47 28.88 29.31
N THR A 13 32.62 28.25 29.51
CA THR A 13 32.92 26.97 28.81
C THR A 13 32.05 25.83 29.29
N PHE A 14 31.66 25.79 30.56
CA PHE A 14 30.74 24.77 31.08
C PHE A 14 29.30 24.97 30.59
N LEU A 15 28.84 26.22 30.48
CA LEU A 15 27.51 26.53 29.93
C LEU A 15 27.43 26.20 28.42
N PHE A 16 28.49 26.46 27.68
CA PHE A 16 28.53 26.18 26.23
C PHE A 16 28.61 24.67 25.95
N GLY A 17 29.32 23.90 26.79
CA GLY A 17 29.39 22.45 26.70
C GLY A 17 28.05 21.77 27.00
N MET A 18 27.29 22.28 27.97
CA MET A 18 25.99 21.74 28.37
C MET A 18 24.91 22.03 27.31
N PHE A 19 25.03 23.15 26.56
CA PHE A 19 24.09 23.50 25.48
C PHE A 19 24.26 22.62 24.25
N ILE A 20 25.50 22.20 23.95
CA ILE A 20 25.79 21.33 22.80
C ILE A 20 25.29 19.89 23.04
N THR A 21 25.32 19.39 24.28
CA THR A 21 24.82 18.03 24.60
C THR A 21 23.32 17.92 24.58
N LEU A 22 22.57 19.02 24.86
CA LEU A 22 21.11 19.03 24.77
C LEU A 22 20.61 19.11 23.32
N PHE A 23 21.38 19.73 22.42
CA PHE A 23 21.00 19.81 21.00
C PHE A 23 21.20 18.49 20.23
N SER A 24 22.16 17.65 20.67
CA SER A 24 22.40 16.35 20.03
C SER A 24 21.29 15.33 20.31
N SER A 25 20.50 15.51 21.35
CA SER A 25 19.38 14.61 21.68
C SER A 25 18.11 14.88 20.85
N TYR A 26 17.97 16.08 20.30
CA TYR A 26 16.82 16.45 19.47
C TYR A 26 16.93 15.94 18.02
N ILE A 27 18.14 15.77 17.51
CA ILE A 27 18.37 15.36 16.10
C ILE A 27 18.07 13.88 15.88
N ASN A 28 18.12 13.05 16.92
CA ASN A 28 17.83 11.62 16.81
C ASN A 28 16.34 11.24 16.94
N ALA A 29 15.46 12.18 17.31
CA ALA A 29 14.04 11.92 17.43
C ALA A 29 13.28 12.09 16.09
N GLU A 30 13.81 12.88 15.16
CA GLU A 30 13.13 13.20 13.91
C GLU A 30 13.44 12.22 12.76
N SER A 31 14.48 11.40 12.93
CA SER A 31 14.85 10.38 11.92
C SER A 31 14.11 9.04 12.10
N ARG A 32 13.21 8.93 13.06
CA ARG A 32 12.30 7.79 13.26
C ARG A 32 10.89 8.04 12.73
N SER A 33 10.69 9.04 11.89
CA SER A 33 9.48 9.14 11.10
C SER A 33 9.53 8.02 10.04
N ALA A 34 9.24 6.83 10.52
CA ALA A 34 8.58 5.73 9.83
C ALA A 34 8.70 5.78 8.30
N ASN A 35 9.65 5.05 7.78
CA ASN A 35 9.43 4.35 6.54
C ASN A 35 8.31 3.32 6.84
N LYS A 36 7.05 3.77 6.89
CA LYS A 36 5.90 2.88 7.01
C LYS A 36 5.90 2.07 5.73
N GLU A 37 6.34 0.84 5.85
CA GLU A 37 6.34 -0.09 4.74
C GLU A 37 4.91 -0.16 4.21
N VAL A 38 4.72 0.22 2.96
CA VAL A 38 3.38 0.22 2.35
C VAL A 38 3.00 -1.24 2.12
N GLU A 39 1.89 -1.64 2.73
CA GLU A 39 1.35 -2.98 2.58
C GLU A 39 -0.05 -2.90 1.97
N PHE A 40 -0.32 -3.77 1.02
CA PHE A 40 -1.66 -3.92 0.45
C PHE A 40 -2.24 -5.28 0.78
N ALA A 41 -3.52 -5.32 1.16
CA ALA A 41 -4.29 -6.55 1.17
C ALA A 41 -5.11 -6.68 -0.10
N VAL A 42 -5.11 -7.87 -0.68
CA VAL A 42 -6.14 -8.32 -1.62
C VAL A 42 -7.17 -9.06 -0.81
N PHE A 43 -8.42 -8.65 -0.88
CA PHE A 43 -9.47 -9.13 0.03
C PHE A 43 -10.84 -9.25 -0.64
N SER A 44 -11.75 -9.90 0.05
CA SER A 44 -13.18 -10.04 -0.29
C SER A 44 -14.02 -9.93 0.97
N MET A 45 -15.31 -9.68 0.83
CA MET A 45 -16.28 -9.83 1.94
C MET A 45 -16.87 -11.25 2.01
N ASN A 46 -16.51 -12.14 1.07
CA ASN A 46 -16.94 -13.55 1.04
C ASN A 46 -15.84 -14.45 1.61
N SER A 47 -16.17 -15.12 2.73
CA SER A 47 -15.26 -16.06 3.41
C SER A 47 -14.98 -17.33 2.62
N ASP A 48 -15.81 -17.67 1.62
CA ASP A 48 -15.64 -18.89 0.80
C ASP A 48 -14.53 -18.74 -0.26
N ILE A 49 -14.05 -17.53 -0.51
CA ILE A 49 -12.94 -17.31 -1.43
C ILE A 49 -11.63 -17.69 -0.73
N PRO A 50 -10.89 -18.69 -1.24
CA PRO A 50 -9.69 -19.17 -0.58
C PRO A 50 -8.53 -18.18 -0.71
N ALA A 51 -7.56 -18.28 0.20
CA ALA A 51 -6.30 -17.55 0.13
C ALA A 51 -5.58 -17.76 -1.21
N LEU A 52 -4.86 -16.75 -1.64
CA LEU A 52 -4.14 -16.73 -2.91
C LEU A 52 -2.63 -16.79 -2.70
N SER A 53 -1.94 -17.50 -3.57
CA SER A 53 -0.50 -17.29 -3.72
C SER A 53 -0.22 -16.00 -4.51
N LYS A 54 0.96 -15.41 -4.34
CA LYS A 54 1.40 -14.22 -5.10
C LYS A 54 1.35 -14.45 -6.62
N SER A 55 1.75 -15.62 -7.06
CA SER A 55 1.67 -16.02 -8.47
C SER A 55 0.21 -16.04 -8.97
N LYS A 56 -0.72 -16.56 -8.17
CA LYS A 56 -2.14 -16.59 -8.52
C LYS A 56 -2.74 -15.19 -8.56
N ALA A 57 -2.45 -14.34 -7.58
CA ALA A 57 -2.86 -12.93 -7.59
C ALA A 57 -2.36 -12.20 -8.85
N ARG A 58 -1.07 -12.37 -9.21
CA ARG A 58 -0.51 -11.82 -10.46
C ARG A 58 -1.24 -12.30 -11.71
N MET A 59 -1.63 -13.54 -11.77
CA MET A 59 -2.40 -14.09 -12.91
C MET A 59 -3.80 -13.48 -12.99
N ILE A 60 -4.45 -13.31 -11.84
CA ILE A 60 -5.79 -12.72 -11.73
C ILE A 60 -5.75 -11.25 -12.19
N TYR A 61 -4.85 -10.44 -11.61
CA TYR A 61 -4.73 -9.01 -11.96
C TYR A 61 -4.14 -8.73 -13.35
N LYS A 62 -3.61 -9.75 -14.02
CA LYS A 62 -3.29 -9.72 -15.46
C LYS A 62 -4.41 -10.27 -16.34
N GLY A 63 -5.57 -10.61 -15.79
CA GLY A 63 -6.68 -11.18 -16.55
C GLY A 63 -6.40 -12.54 -17.19
N LYS A 64 -5.29 -13.21 -16.80
CA LYS A 64 -4.92 -14.54 -17.32
C LYS A 64 -5.79 -15.66 -16.74
N THR A 65 -6.44 -15.43 -15.62
CA THR A 65 -7.44 -16.31 -15.05
C THR A 65 -8.55 -15.50 -14.39
N LYS A 66 -9.76 -16.02 -14.52
CA LYS A 66 -10.97 -15.46 -13.86
C LYS A 66 -11.58 -16.48 -12.91
N LYS A 67 -10.84 -17.54 -12.59
CA LYS A 67 -11.31 -18.63 -11.74
C LYS A 67 -10.27 -18.98 -10.67
N ILE A 68 -10.78 -19.31 -9.49
CA ILE A 68 -10.02 -19.91 -8.40
C ILE A 68 -10.47 -21.37 -8.27
N ASN A 69 -9.52 -22.28 -8.00
CA ASN A 69 -9.76 -23.71 -7.86
C ASN A 69 -10.54 -24.34 -9.04
N GLY A 70 -10.35 -23.80 -10.24
CA GLY A 70 -10.94 -24.32 -11.47
C GLY A 70 -12.43 -23.97 -11.69
N SER A 71 -13.20 -23.69 -10.65
CA SER A 71 -14.66 -23.49 -10.70
C SER A 71 -15.11 -22.11 -10.26
N LEU A 72 -14.64 -21.58 -9.14
CA LEU A 72 -15.09 -20.33 -8.58
C LEU A 72 -14.73 -19.14 -9.47
N LYS A 73 -15.71 -18.60 -10.16
CA LYS A 73 -15.54 -17.41 -11.02
C LYS A 73 -15.48 -16.17 -10.15
N ILE A 74 -14.44 -15.36 -10.33
CA ILE A 74 -14.23 -14.11 -9.60
C ILE A 74 -14.43 -12.89 -10.49
N ILE A 75 -14.72 -11.77 -9.85
CA ILE A 75 -14.87 -10.43 -10.47
C ILE A 75 -13.86 -9.53 -9.77
N LEU A 76 -13.17 -8.69 -10.53
CA LEU A 76 -12.23 -7.71 -10.01
C LEU A 76 -12.82 -6.32 -10.10
N VAL A 77 -12.56 -5.52 -9.10
CA VAL A 77 -12.71 -4.07 -9.13
C VAL A 77 -11.34 -3.42 -9.08
N ASP A 78 -11.23 -2.26 -9.69
CA ASP A 78 -10.04 -1.43 -9.66
C ASP A 78 -10.34 -0.06 -9.05
N LEU A 79 -9.33 0.57 -8.47
CA LEU A 79 -9.43 1.94 -7.97
C LEU A 79 -9.38 2.95 -9.13
N PRO A 80 -9.76 4.22 -8.91
CA PRO A 80 -9.67 5.25 -9.94
C PRO A 80 -8.28 5.36 -10.55
N VAL A 81 -8.18 5.66 -11.84
CA VAL A 81 -6.90 5.73 -12.56
C VAL A 81 -5.91 6.75 -11.96
N ASN A 82 -6.41 7.75 -11.26
CA ASN A 82 -5.63 8.78 -10.58
C ASN A 82 -5.34 8.47 -9.10
N SER A 83 -5.75 7.30 -8.60
CA SER A 83 -5.45 6.87 -7.24
C SER A 83 -3.98 6.49 -7.09
N ILE A 84 -3.32 7.08 -6.08
CA ILE A 84 -1.95 6.69 -5.72
C ILE A 84 -1.89 5.22 -5.27
N HIS A 85 -2.91 4.73 -4.57
CA HIS A 85 -2.98 3.35 -4.12
C HIS A 85 -3.06 2.36 -5.29
N ARG A 86 -3.70 2.74 -6.40
CA ARG A 86 -3.69 1.93 -7.62
C ARG A 86 -2.30 1.83 -8.21
N GLU A 87 -1.57 2.93 -8.29
CA GLU A 87 -0.20 2.95 -8.82
C GLU A 87 0.74 2.10 -7.97
N GLU A 88 0.73 2.31 -6.65
CA GLU A 88 1.52 1.55 -5.70
C GLU A 88 1.23 0.05 -5.76
N PHE A 89 -0.05 -0.32 -5.72
CA PHE A 89 -0.46 -1.72 -5.80
C PHE A 89 0.03 -2.42 -7.08
N TYR A 90 -0.16 -1.82 -8.25
CA TYR A 90 0.31 -2.42 -9.49
C TYR A 90 1.83 -2.46 -9.60
N SER A 91 2.51 -1.45 -9.08
CA SER A 91 3.97 -1.45 -8.96
C SER A 91 4.46 -2.61 -8.10
N MET A 92 3.88 -2.81 -6.92
CA MET A 92 4.27 -3.85 -5.96
C MET A 92 3.90 -5.26 -6.45
N LEU A 93 2.67 -5.45 -6.94
CA LEU A 93 2.21 -6.77 -7.35
C LEU A 93 2.80 -7.20 -8.70
N LEU A 94 2.86 -6.29 -9.68
CA LEU A 94 3.16 -6.62 -11.08
C LEU A 94 4.46 -6.00 -11.61
N GLY A 95 5.09 -5.06 -10.87
CA GLY A 95 6.22 -4.27 -11.36
C GLY A 95 5.83 -3.38 -12.54
N LYS A 96 4.62 -2.80 -12.55
CA LYS A 96 4.08 -2.03 -13.67
C LYS A 96 3.50 -0.72 -13.21
N SER A 97 3.77 0.34 -13.99
CA SER A 97 3.09 1.63 -13.82
C SER A 97 1.63 1.58 -14.31
N ILE A 98 0.82 2.56 -13.90
CA ILE A 98 -0.57 2.72 -14.37
C ILE A 98 -0.62 2.83 -15.90
N SER A 99 0.28 3.61 -16.50
CA SER A 99 0.35 3.76 -17.96
C SER A 99 0.59 2.42 -18.66
N GLN A 100 1.49 1.59 -18.14
CA GLN A 100 1.74 0.25 -18.68
C GLN A 100 0.53 -0.67 -18.51
N MET A 101 -0.20 -0.58 -17.39
CA MET A 101 -1.41 -1.37 -17.17
C MET A 101 -2.56 -0.93 -18.07
N ASN A 102 -2.74 0.37 -18.26
CA ASN A 102 -3.75 0.90 -19.17
C ASN A 102 -3.49 0.44 -20.62
N GLY A 103 -2.26 0.54 -21.09
CA GLY A 103 -1.88 0.01 -22.42
C GLY A 103 -2.08 -1.50 -22.55
N TYR A 104 -1.76 -2.26 -21.50
CA TYR A 104 -1.98 -3.70 -21.45
C TYR A 104 -3.46 -4.06 -21.55
N TRP A 105 -4.33 -3.42 -20.75
CA TRP A 105 -5.76 -3.69 -20.78
C TRP A 105 -6.42 -3.22 -22.08
N ALA A 106 -5.98 -2.09 -22.63
CA ALA A 106 -6.44 -1.63 -23.95
C ALA A 106 -6.14 -2.68 -25.04
N SER A 107 -4.92 -3.21 -25.05
CA SER A 107 -4.50 -4.28 -25.99
C SER A 107 -5.33 -5.56 -25.85
N LEU A 108 -5.58 -6.01 -24.60
CA LEU A 108 -6.42 -7.19 -24.35
C LEU A 108 -7.86 -6.97 -24.79
N SER A 109 -8.42 -5.80 -24.52
CA SER A 109 -9.80 -5.47 -24.91
C SER A 109 -9.94 -5.38 -26.42
N PHE A 110 -9.00 -4.73 -27.09
CA PHE A 110 -9.00 -4.61 -28.55
C PHE A 110 -8.88 -5.96 -29.25
N SER A 111 -8.08 -6.88 -28.69
CA SER A 111 -7.93 -8.25 -29.24
C SER A 111 -9.04 -9.22 -28.83
N GLY A 112 -10.04 -8.79 -28.06
CA GLY A 112 -11.12 -9.63 -27.54
C GLY A 112 -10.67 -10.68 -26.50
N LYS A 113 -9.41 -10.61 -26.03
CA LYS A 113 -8.83 -11.60 -25.09
C LYS A 113 -9.16 -11.34 -23.63
N GLY A 114 -9.61 -10.13 -23.30
CA GLY A 114 -9.97 -9.76 -21.93
C GLY A 114 -10.63 -8.39 -21.86
N LYS A 115 -11.20 -8.11 -20.69
CA LYS A 115 -11.78 -6.81 -20.33
C LYS A 115 -11.10 -6.36 -19.03
N ALA A 116 -10.77 -5.07 -18.95
CA ALA A 116 -10.26 -4.46 -17.74
C ALA A 116 -11.24 -4.67 -16.56
N PRO A 117 -10.76 -4.68 -15.31
CA PRO A 117 -11.63 -4.60 -14.15
C PRO A 117 -12.57 -3.40 -14.22
N GLU A 118 -13.69 -3.47 -13.52
CA GLU A 118 -14.55 -2.31 -13.32
C GLU A 118 -13.80 -1.28 -12.46
N GLU A 119 -13.86 0.00 -12.85
CA GLU A 119 -13.19 1.08 -12.12
C GLU A 119 -14.19 1.77 -11.20
N LEU A 120 -13.82 1.92 -9.92
CA LEU A 120 -14.61 2.70 -8.95
C LEU A 120 -14.44 4.21 -9.20
N ASN A 121 -15.41 4.96 -8.71
CA ASN A 121 -15.36 6.44 -8.76
C ASN A 121 -14.54 7.04 -7.61
N SER A 122 -14.25 6.27 -6.56
CA SER A 122 -13.49 6.66 -5.37
C SER A 122 -12.62 5.51 -4.90
N ASP A 123 -11.48 5.82 -4.28
CA ASP A 123 -10.58 4.86 -3.64
C ASP A 123 -10.78 4.74 -2.13
N ASP A 124 -11.85 5.37 -1.59
CA ASP A 124 -12.20 5.21 -0.20
C ASP A 124 -12.70 3.78 0.09
N ILE A 125 -12.35 3.28 1.29
CA ILE A 125 -12.67 1.91 1.70
C ILE A 125 -14.18 1.62 1.73
N LYS A 126 -15.00 2.63 1.99
CA LYS A 126 -16.46 2.46 2.02
C LYS A 126 -17.01 2.12 0.64
N SER A 127 -16.56 2.82 -0.40
CA SER A 127 -16.92 2.53 -1.79
C SER A 127 -16.48 1.12 -2.22
N ILE A 128 -15.29 0.70 -1.80
CA ILE A 128 -14.78 -0.66 -2.07
C ILE A 128 -15.67 -1.71 -1.41
N ILE A 129 -16.02 -1.53 -0.12
CA ILE A 129 -16.86 -2.46 0.62
C ILE A 129 -18.27 -2.51 0.05
N GLU A 130 -18.85 -1.36 -0.32
CA GLU A 130 -20.16 -1.30 -0.96
C GLU A 130 -20.19 -2.11 -2.26
N TRP A 131 -19.16 -1.95 -3.10
CA TRP A 131 -19.04 -2.74 -4.32
C TRP A 131 -18.91 -4.24 -4.03
N LEU A 132 -18.07 -4.64 -3.06
CA LEU A 132 -17.89 -6.03 -2.66
C LEU A 132 -19.17 -6.67 -2.11
N ASN A 133 -19.98 -5.93 -1.33
CA ASN A 133 -21.25 -6.41 -0.82
C ASN A 133 -22.28 -6.67 -1.94
N ASN A 134 -22.20 -5.89 -3.02
CA ASN A 134 -23.05 -6.09 -4.21
C ASN A 134 -22.49 -7.17 -5.16
N ASN A 135 -21.25 -7.61 -4.95
CA ASN A 135 -20.56 -8.58 -5.79
C ASN A 135 -19.94 -9.71 -4.93
N PRO A 136 -20.72 -10.76 -4.54
CA PRO A 136 -20.25 -11.80 -3.61
C PRO A 136 -18.99 -12.56 -4.06
N ASN A 137 -18.69 -12.59 -5.35
CA ASN A 137 -17.46 -13.16 -5.90
C ASN A 137 -16.41 -12.06 -6.23
N GLY A 138 -16.59 -10.89 -5.68
CA GLY A 138 -15.74 -9.73 -5.85
C GLY A 138 -14.45 -9.86 -5.08
N ILE A 139 -13.36 -9.40 -5.70
CA ILE A 139 -12.05 -9.23 -5.10
C ILE A 139 -11.60 -7.80 -5.33
N ALA A 140 -11.11 -7.17 -4.28
CA ALA A 140 -10.58 -5.82 -4.29
C ALA A 140 -9.20 -5.78 -3.61
N TYR A 141 -8.58 -4.61 -3.59
CA TYR A 141 -7.37 -4.33 -2.84
C TYR A 141 -7.45 -2.95 -2.17
N ALA A 142 -6.76 -2.81 -1.06
CA ALA A 142 -6.57 -1.53 -0.35
C ALA A 142 -5.31 -1.59 0.51
N PRO A 143 -4.79 -0.44 0.99
CA PRO A 143 -3.80 -0.43 2.07
C PRO A 143 -4.32 -1.24 3.26
N ILE A 144 -3.47 -2.10 3.83
CA ILE A 144 -3.90 -3.11 4.83
C ILE A 144 -4.55 -2.47 6.07
N GLU A 145 -4.09 -1.29 6.46
CA GLU A 145 -4.64 -0.55 7.60
C GLU A 145 -6.07 -0.04 7.38
N SER A 146 -6.52 0.03 6.13
CA SER A 146 -7.88 0.47 5.78
C SER A 146 -8.86 -0.70 5.70
N VAL A 147 -8.37 -1.94 5.61
CA VAL A 147 -9.21 -3.13 5.45
C VAL A 147 -9.92 -3.46 6.75
N PRO A 148 -11.25 -3.67 6.76
CA PRO A 148 -11.97 -3.99 7.97
C PRO A 148 -11.61 -5.38 8.51
N GLU A 149 -11.68 -5.55 9.84
CA GLU A 149 -11.32 -6.79 10.54
C GLU A 149 -12.13 -8.01 10.08
N ASN A 150 -13.36 -7.80 9.65
CA ASN A 150 -14.25 -8.86 9.17
C ASN A 150 -14.07 -9.21 7.68
N ALA A 151 -13.13 -8.56 6.99
CA ALA A 151 -12.82 -8.90 5.61
C ALA A 151 -12.00 -10.20 5.53
N ASN A 152 -12.26 -10.99 4.50
CA ASN A 152 -11.46 -12.15 4.16
C ASN A 152 -10.21 -11.72 3.37
N ILE A 153 -9.06 -11.64 4.03
CA ILE A 153 -7.78 -11.31 3.39
C ILE A 153 -7.28 -12.54 2.64
N LEU A 154 -7.14 -12.40 1.33
CA LEU A 154 -6.71 -13.48 0.44
C LEU A 154 -5.19 -13.55 0.30
N ILE A 155 -4.53 -12.41 0.33
CA ILE A 155 -3.07 -12.27 0.35
C ILE A 155 -2.68 -10.85 0.75
N THR A 156 -1.56 -10.71 1.43
CA THR A 156 -0.87 -9.43 1.69
C THR A 156 0.29 -9.26 0.73
N ILE A 157 0.47 -8.06 0.20
CA ILE A 157 1.54 -7.66 -0.71
C ILE A 157 2.43 -6.67 0.03
N LEU A 158 3.68 -7.03 0.20
CA LEU A 158 4.70 -6.22 0.88
C LEU A 158 5.58 -5.51 -0.15
N GLN A 159 6.08 -4.34 0.21
CA GLN A 159 7.06 -3.62 -0.60
C GLN A 159 8.40 -4.37 -0.54
N GLY A 160 8.99 -4.68 -1.69
CA GLY A 160 10.33 -5.28 -1.76
C GLY A 160 10.39 -6.81 -1.87
N GLU A 161 9.25 -7.52 -1.95
CA GLU A 161 9.19 -8.96 -2.21
C GLU A 161 9.05 -9.33 -3.70
#